data_44566af2d5ba668481320da7725dd5be
#
_entry.id   44566af2d5ba668481320da7725dd5be
#
_cell.length_a   1.000
_cell.length_b   1.000
_cell.length_c   1.000
_cell.angle_alpha   90.00
_cell.angle_beta   90.00
_cell.angle_gamma   90.00
#
_symmetry.space_group_name_H-M   'P 1'
#
loop_
_entity.id
_entity.type
_entity.pdbx_description
1 polymer ?
#
loop_
_entity_poly.entity_id
_entity_poly.type
_entity_poly.pdbx_seq_one_letter_code
_entity_poly.pdbx_strand_id
1 'polypeptide(L)'
;MNELIQQLIRFEGADPAVLRRLYTDLGHEYDYDGIKIACGEIKRDLPEMMKITLGIPLAMLGIEKSPFGVMLADYALRLFAMQIDQAKYATGKEKQTGKIAVHEPNQKIILRNSSYVKGNYLHIALTIRFPLRHGSKRELSGKASAKLIQKDLQRAIRDFLAVFDVAGYEASAMVYQRQQEIRARLVLLGLVGFIANGSILPRNEHGFALAGAVPFQSPPEDEVELTFADGFTLRGMGVKAGVTVITGSGYSGKSTLLNALIDGIYDHIPGDGREYCILEKQACKIIAEDGRSVSALDISPFIQDLQNQSTQSFTTLHASGSTSQAANIMEAISFGCQVMLIDEDRTATNFMIRDARMKKIITDDPIVPFTDRVRQIYQETKVSTILVIGGSSEYLDLADHVYMMQNYTISNYNEEVAKTREHPKEFFATNDLVPVQWHLARKLTIPSMATFRRENDGRIREFVNLSDDIIYIGTHKVNIARLATVVSPEQAAAVATIIAELFNNHKATPCCLLAEVTRIYAKVGQKGLDDVYKNTFTMDFNLELPAMHDVLFALARMPELVYEN
;
A
#
# COMPACT_ATOMS: atom_id res chain seq x y z
N MET A 1 14.23 -4.67 -33.88
CA MET A 1 14.09 -3.19 -33.93
C MET A 1 13.89 -2.63 -35.33
N ASN A 2 14.69 -2.96 -36.34
CA ASN A 2 14.52 -2.44 -37.72
C ASN A 2 13.15 -2.74 -38.31
N GLU A 3 12.61 -3.90 -38.04
CA GLU A 3 11.26 -4.30 -38.48
C GLU A 3 10.17 -3.44 -37.85
N LEU A 4 10.22 -3.17 -36.54
CA LEU A 4 9.30 -2.26 -35.84
C LEU A 4 9.33 -0.84 -36.48
N ILE A 5 10.53 -0.35 -36.75
CA ILE A 5 10.72 0.98 -37.39
C ILE A 5 10.09 0.99 -38.79
N GLN A 6 10.30 -0.04 -39.62
CA GLN A 6 9.71 -0.14 -40.95
C GLN A 6 8.18 -0.21 -40.90
N GLN A 7 7.62 -0.94 -39.95
CA GLN A 7 6.16 -1.01 -39.80
C GLN A 7 5.56 0.33 -39.38
N LEU A 8 6.19 1.03 -38.42
CA LEU A 8 5.76 2.36 -38.04
C LEU A 8 5.76 3.34 -39.22
N ILE A 9 6.79 3.29 -40.08
CA ILE A 9 6.84 4.10 -41.31
C ILE A 9 5.67 3.77 -42.25
N ARG A 10 5.30 2.50 -42.39
CA ARG A 10 4.14 2.07 -43.22
C ARG A 10 2.80 2.58 -42.68
N PHE A 11 2.71 2.92 -41.41
CA PHE A 11 1.52 3.46 -40.78
C PHE A 11 1.39 4.99 -40.94
N GLU A 12 2.20 5.63 -41.76
CA GLU A 12 2.11 7.08 -42.03
C GLU A 12 0.73 7.49 -42.55
N GLY A 13 0.03 8.39 -41.84
CA GLY A 13 -1.30 8.89 -42.19
C GLY A 13 -2.45 7.94 -41.84
N ALA A 14 -2.17 6.79 -41.20
CA ALA A 14 -3.20 5.86 -40.77
C ALA A 14 -3.89 6.29 -39.46
N ASP A 15 -5.08 5.74 -39.20
CA ASP A 15 -5.74 5.85 -37.89
C ASP A 15 -4.83 5.21 -36.82
N PRO A 16 -4.64 5.82 -35.64
CA PRO A 16 -3.78 5.28 -34.59
C PRO A 16 -4.16 3.86 -34.12
N ALA A 17 -5.41 3.44 -34.30
CA ALA A 17 -5.82 2.06 -34.00
C ALA A 17 -5.04 1.00 -34.79
N VAL A 18 -4.39 1.39 -35.90
CA VAL A 18 -3.49 0.49 -36.67
C VAL A 18 -2.33 -0.03 -35.82
N LEU A 19 -1.93 0.70 -34.76
CA LEU A 19 -0.91 0.25 -33.83
C LEU A 19 -1.22 -1.11 -33.18
N ARG A 20 -2.49 -1.51 -33.14
CA ARG A 20 -2.89 -2.86 -32.69
C ARG A 20 -2.17 -3.95 -33.48
N ARG A 21 -1.91 -3.74 -34.76
CA ARG A 21 -1.20 -4.72 -35.60
C ARG A 21 0.21 -5.00 -35.12
N LEU A 22 0.84 -4.07 -34.39
CA LEU A 22 2.15 -4.31 -33.81
C LEU A 22 2.15 -5.45 -32.79
N TYR A 23 1.03 -5.79 -32.19
CA TYR A 23 0.93 -6.90 -31.24
C TYR A 23 -0.04 -8.01 -31.65
N THR A 24 -0.93 -7.82 -32.65
CA THR A 24 -1.86 -8.87 -33.10
C THR A 24 -1.32 -9.71 -34.25
N ASP A 25 -0.58 -9.12 -35.19
CA ASP A 25 -0.30 -9.76 -36.47
C ASP A 25 1.02 -10.56 -36.52
N LEU A 26 1.96 -10.37 -35.62
CA LEU A 26 3.34 -10.82 -35.77
C LEU A 26 3.97 -11.59 -34.59
N GLY A 27 3.22 -11.96 -33.56
CA GLY A 27 3.75 -12.64 -32.37
C GLY A 27 4.73 -11.80 -31.52
N HIS A 28 5.12 -10.61 -31.92
CA HIS A 28 5.17 -9.30 -31.29
C HIS A 28 6.36 -9.01 -30.41
N GLU A 29 7.41 -9.80 -30.45
CA GLU A 29 8.70 -9.48 -29.89
C GLU A 29 9.67 -9.09 -31.02
N TYR A 30 10.21 -7.88 -30.90
CA TYR A 30 11.30 -7.39 -31.77
C TYR A 30 12.62 -7.49 -31.02
N ASP A 31 13.68 -7.82 -31.71
CA ASP A 31 15.02 -7.86 -31.13
C ASP A 31 15.78 -6.54 -31.36
N TYR A 32 16.49 -6.08 -30.31
CA TYR A 32 17.46 -5.01 -30.37
C TYR A 32 18.72 -5.40 -29.61
N ASP A 33 19.73 -5.86 -30.33
CA ASP A 33 21.01 -6.28 -29.76
C ASP A 33 20.87 -7.28 -28.60
N GLY A 34 19.95 -8.25 -28.74
CA GLY A 34 19.64 -9.25 -27.73
C GLY A 34 18.60 -8.83 -26.69
N ILE A 35 18.13 -7.58 -26.72
CA ILE A 35 17.03 -7.10 -25.88
C ILE A 35 15.71 -7.33 -26.60
N LYS A 36 14.78 -7.99 -25.94
CA LYS A 36 13.43 -8.21 -26.43
C LYS A 36 12.58 -6.96 -26.26
N ILE A 37 11.84 -6.58 -27.29
CA ILE A 37 10.89 -5.46 -27.27
C ILE A 37 9.52 -6.01 -27.59
N ALA A 38 8.69 -6.17 -26.57
CA ALA A 38 7.32 -6.64 -26.72
C ALA A 38 6.36 -5.45 -26.82
N CYS A 39 5.60 -5.38 -27.92
CA CYS A 39 4.50 -4.44 -28.07
C CYS A 39 3.26 -5.01 -27.37
N GLY A 40 2.69 -4.25 -26.44
CA GLY A 40 1.49 -4.59 -25.70
C GLY A 40 0.25 -3.87 -26.24
N GLU A 41 -0.81 -3.87 -25.43
CA GLU A 41 -2.09 -3.28 -25.81
C GLU A 41 -2.00 -1.76 -25.96
N ILE A 42 -2.87 -1.20 -26.81
CA ILE A 42 -3.09 0.24 -26.93
C ILE A 42 -4.20 0.68 -25.98
N LYS A 43 -4.15 1.93 -25.51
CA LYS A 43 -5.21 2.50 -24.67
C LYS A 43 -6.47 2.74 -25.51
N ARG A 44 -7.63 2.27 -25.02
CA ARG A 44 -8.90 2.33 -25.77
C ARG A 44 -9.30 3.75 -26.19
N ASP A 45 -9.17 4.70 -25.25
CA ASP A 45 -9.57 6.10 -25.47
C ASP A 45 -8.48 6.95 -26.12
N LEU A 46 -7.24 6.46 -26.09
CA LEU A 46 -6.05 7.10 -26.65
C LEU A 46 -5.25 6.07 -27.48
N PRO A 47 -5.76 5.66 -28.64
CA PRO A 47 -5.18 4.57 -29.43
C PRO A 47 -3.75 4.86 -29.93
N GLU A 48 -3.31 6.11 -29.85
CA GLU A 48 -1.91 6.51 -30.05
C GLU A 48 -0.99 6.14 -28.87
N MET A 49 -1.53 5.64 -27.75
CA MET A 49 -0.75 5.19 -26.59
C MET A 49 -0.66 3.66 -26.53
N MET A 50 0.55 3.17 -26.39
CA MET A 50 0.87 1.74 -26.34
C MET A 50 1.80 1.43 -25.16
N LYS A 51 1.58 0.30 -24.49
CA LYS A 51 2.56 -0.28 -23.57
C LYS A 51 3.62 -1.02 -24.39
N ILE A 52 4.89 -0.76 -24.09
CA ILE A 52 6.02 -1.52 -24.63
C ILE A 52 6.81 -2.07 -23.46
N THR A 53 7.15 -3.35 -23.49
CA THR A 53 7.96 -3.99 -22.45
C THR A 53 9.31 -4.38 -23.04
N LEU A 54 10.37 -3.90 -22.40
CA LEU A 54 11.75 -4.29 -22.69
C LEU A 54 12.07 -5.55 -21.86
N GLY A 55 12.56 -6.62 -22.49
CA GLY A 55 13.10 -7.80 -21.83
C GLY A 55 14.63 -7.80 -21.96
N ILE A 56 15.33 -7.42 -20.91
CA ILE A 56 16.79 -7.28 -20.87
C ILE A 56 17.38 -8.52 -20.22
N PRO A 57 18.23 -9.31 -20.92
CA PRO A 57 18.90 -10.45 -20.31
C PRO A 57 19.72 -10.04 -19.09
N LEU A 58 19.59 -10.73 -17.96
CA LEU A 58 20.36 -10.43 -16.75
C LEU A 58 21.87 -10.48 -16.98
N ALA A 59 22.32 -11.38 -17.85
CA ALA A 59 23.73 -11.48 -18.23
C ALA A 59 24.27 -10.19 -18.87
N MET A 60 23.44 -9.40 -19.58
CA MET A 60 23.84 -8.10 -20.13
C MET A 60 24.09 -7.06 -19.05
N LEU A 61 23.50 -7.25 -17.87
CA LEU A 61 23.68 -6.43 -16.69
C LEU A 61 24.79 -6.96 -15.76
N GLY A 62 25.51 -8.02 -16.17
CA GLY A 62 26.51 -8.66 -15.32
C GLY A 62 25.94 -9.45 -14.15
N ILE A 63 24.66 -9.82 -14.19
CA ILE A 63 23.94 -10.52 -13.13
C ILE A 63 23.64 -11.96 -13.59
N GLU A 64 24.15 -12.96 -12.88
CA GLU A 64 23.84 -14.37 -13.17
C GLU A 64 22.50 -14.80 -12.54
N LYS A 65 22.28 -14.41 -11.29
CA LYS A 65 21.04 -14.67 -10.54
C LYS A 65 20.74 -13.51 -9.60
N SER A 66 19.47 -13.17 -9.47
CA SER A 66 19.01 -12.21 -8.48
C SER A 66 18.13 -12.92 -7.45
N PRO A 67 18.56 -13.08 -6.19
CA PRO A 67 17.73 -13.63 -5.14
C PRO A 67 16.57 -12.69 -4.77
N PHE A 68 16.70 -11.40 -5.08
CA PHE A 68 15.74 -10.35 -4.77
C PHE A 68 15.23 -9.65 -6.03
N GLY A 69 14.42 -10.38 -6.82
CA GLY A 69 13.92 -9.88 -8.10
C GLY A 69 13.16 -8.55 -8.00
N VAL A 70 12.44 -8.31 -6.90
CA VAL A 70 11.71 -7.04 -6.66
C VAL A 70 12.70 -5.88 -6.49
N MET A 71 13.79 -6.09 -5.74
CA MET A 71 14.82 -5.07 -5.53
C MET A 71 15.58 -4.75 -6.82
N LEU A 72 15.96 -5.78 -7.60
CA LEU A 72 16.60 -5.57 -8.89
C LEU A 72 15.70 -4.79 -9.85
N ALA A 73 14.43 -5.14 -9.90
CA ALA A 73 13.45 -4.46 -10.73
C ALA A 73 13.26 -2.99 -10.32
N ASP A 74 13.20 -2.71 -9.01
CA ASP A 74 13.09 -1.35 -8.48
C ASP A 74 14.33 -0.51 -8.78
N TYR A 75 15.52 -1.05 -8.52
CA TYR A 75 16.79 -0.39 -8.79
C TYR A 75 16.95 -0.04 -10.28
N ALA A 76 16.70 -1.02 -11.14
CA ALA A 76 16.80 -0.83 -12.59
C ALA A 76 15.77 0.16 -13.12
N LEU A 77 14.53 0.13 -12.60
CA LEU A 77 13.48 1.06 -13.02
C LEU A 77 13.85 2.51 -12.71
N ARG A 78 14.40 2.78 -11.53
CA ARG A 78 14.87 4.11 -11.13
C ARG A 78 16.00 4.60 -12.04
N LEU A 79 16.99 3.76 -12.31
CA LEU A 79 18.07 4.11 -13.24
C LEU A 79 17.56 4.36 -14.64
N PHE A 80 16.62 3.55 -15.13
CA PHE A 80 16.05 3.72 -16.46
C PHE A 80 15.20 5.00 -16.55
N ALA A 81 14.43 5.33 -15.51
CA ALA A 81 13.64 6.55 -15.45
C ALA A 81 14.50 7.81 -15.60
N MET A 82 15.70 7.81 -15.02
CA MET A 82 16.67 8.91 -15.15
C MET A 82 17.21 9.10 -16.59
N GLN A 83 17.11 8.09 -17.45
CA GLN A 83 17.55 8.18 -18.85
C GLN A 83 16.47 8.75 -19.77
N ILE A 84 15.24 8.93 -19.27
CA ILE A 84 14.15 9.54 -20.02
C ILE A 84 14.20 11.05 -19.85
N ASP A 85 14.37 11.78 -20.96
CA ASP A 85 14.40 13.25 -20.96
C ASP A 85 13.00 13.84 -20.74
N GLN A 86 12.63 14.02 -19.49
CA GLN A 86 11.34 14.58 -19.09
C GLN A 86 11.16 16.03 -19.58
N ALA A 87 12.22 16.82 -19.61
CA ALA A 87 12.17 18.22 -20.05
C ALA A 87 11.74 18.35 -21.52
N LYS A 88 12.14 17.40 -22.36
CA LYS A 88 11.74 17.35 -23.77
C LYS A 88 10.22 17.20 -23.93
N TYR A 89 9.56 16.56 -22.99
CA TYR A 89 8.14 16.24 -23.05
C TYR A 89 7.26 17.24 -22.28
N ALA A 90 7.85 18.14 -21.51
CA ALA A 90 7.12 19.16 -20.75
C ALA A 90 6.59 20.33 -21.61
N THR A 91 6.80 20.33 -22.92
CA THR A 91 6.52 21.47 -23.81
C THR A 91 5.06 21.62 -24.24
N GLY A 92 4.15 20.75 -23.82
CA GLY A 92 2.75 20.73 -24.26
C GLY A 92 2.51 20.30 -25.72
N LYS A 93 3.57 19.94 -26.45
CA LYS A 93 3.52 19.49 -27.86
C LYS A 93 3.54 17.96 -28.01
N GLU A 94 3.23 17.23 -26.95
CA GLU A 94 3.31 15.76 -26.90
C GLU A 94 2.53 15.05 -28.01
N LYS A 95 1.40 15.62 -28.46
CA LYS A 95 0.62 15.07 -29.58
C LYS A 95 1.39 15.08 -30.90
N GLN A 96 2.35 15.98 -31.08
CA GLN A 96 3.10 16.15 -32.31
C GLN A 96 4.51 15.53 -32.25
N THR A 97 5.12 15.53 -31.06
CA THR A 97 6.49 15.02 -30.85
C THR A 97 6.54 13.58 -30.38
N GLY A 98 5.42 13.07 -29.88
CA GLY A 98 5.37 11.82 -29.15
C GLY A 98 5.93 11.96 -27.73
N LYS A 99 5.74 10.92 -26.92
CA LYS A 99 6.27 10.85 -25.55
C LYS A 99 6.63 9.41 -25.20
N ILE A 100 7.77 9.22 -24.55
CA ILE A 100 8.09 8.00 -23.82
C ILE A 100 7.92 8.31 -22.33
N ALA A 101 7.10 7.55 -21.65
CA ALA A 101 6.92 7.64 -20.21
C ALA A 101 7.29 6.31 -19.56
N VAL A 102 7.96 6.41 -18.44
CA VAL A 102 8.26 5.28 -17.56
C VAL A 102 7.72 5.61 -16.17
N HIS A 103 7.38 4.62 -15.42
CA HIS A 103 6.96 4.80 -14.03
C HIS A 103 8.12 5.29 -13.18
N GLU A 104 7.88 6.33 -12.40
CA GLU A 104 8.84 6.90 -11.44
C GLU A 104 8.42 6.46 -10.03
N PRO A 105 9.09 5.46 -9.44
CA PRO A 105 8.72 4.96 -8.12
C PRO A 105 8.98 5.98 -7.01
N ASN A 106 8.11 6.00 -5.99
CA ASN A 106 8.38 6.70 -4.73
C ASN A 106 9.54 6.05 -3.94
N GLN A 107 9.73 6.41 -2.67
CA GLN A 107 10.84 5.91 -1.85
C GLN A 107 10.69 4.43 -1.42
N LYS A 108 9.58 3.77 -1.76
CA LYS A 108 9.27 2.42 -1.32
C LYS A 108 9.62 1.39 -2.40
N ILE A 109 10.12 0.25 -1.96
CA ILE A 109 10.38 -0.91 -2.81
C ILE A 109 9.13 -1.78 -2.80
N ILE A 110 8.36 -1.71 -3.88
CA ILE A 110 7.06 -2.39 -4.01
C ILE A 110 7.08 -3.25 -5.29
N LEU A 111 6.41 -4.40 -5.26
CA LEU A 111 6.21 -5.21 -6.46
C LEU A 111 5.34 -4.45 -7.46
N ARG A 112 5.83 -4.32 -8.71
CA ARG A 112 5.20 -3.54 -9.79
C ARG A 112 5.07 -4.37 -11.06
N ASN A 113 4.15 -3.96 -11.92
CA ASN A 113 4.10 -4.46 -13.30
C ASN A 113 4.93 -3.59 -14.28
N SER A 114 5.35 -2.41 -13.83
CA SER A 114 6.23 -1.51 -14.60
C SER A 114 7.68 -1.99 -14.64
N SER A 115 8.11 -2.80 -13.67
CA SER A 115 9.38 -3.51 -13.72
C SER A 115 9.32 -4.79 -12.89
N TYR A 116 9.83 -5.90 -13.44
CA TYR A 116 9.86 -7.21 -12.77
C TYR A 116 10.93 -8.11 -13.37
N VAL A 117 11.37 -9.09 -12.59
CA VAL A 117 12.27 -10.16 -13.06
C VAL A 117 11.47 -11.42 -13.31
N LYS A 118 11.63 -12.00 -14.50
CA LYS A 118 11.01 -13.28 -14.87
C LYS A 118 12.01 -14.16 -15.64
N GLY A 119 12.32 -15.32 -15.06
CA GLY A 119 13.39 -16.16 -15.59
C GLY A 119 14.73 -15.40 -15.56
N ASN A 120 15.44 -15.40 -16.68
CA ASN A 120 16.73 -14.72 -16.82
C ASN A 120 16.60 -13.32 -17.44
N TYR A 121 15.43 -12.69 -17.35
CA TYR A 121 15.16 -11.38 -17.92
C TYR A 121 14.65 -10.40 -16.88
N LEU A 122 15.20 -9.19 -16.92
CA LEU A 122 14.61 -8.00 -16.34
C LEU A 122 13.63 -7.41 -17.35
N HIS A 123 12.40 -7.19 -16.93
CA HIS A 123 11.39 -6.53 -17.74
C HIS A 123 11.16 -5.10 -17.24
N ILE A 124 11.16 -4.13 -18.17
CA ILE A 124 10.82 -2.73 -17.89
C ILE A 124 9.70 -2.32 -18.85
N ALA A 125 8.57 -1.92 -18.31
CA ALA A 125 7.43 -1.48 -19.11
C ALA A 125 7.43 0.05 -19.28
N LEU A 126 7.15 0.47 -20.50
CA LEU A 126 7.10 1.86 -20.93
C LEU A 126 5.72 2.13 -21.51
N THR A 127 5.24 3.36 -21.39
CA THR A 127 4.12 3.86 -22.16
C THR A 127 4.64 4.79 -23.23
N ILE A 128 4.38 4.46 -24.48
CA ILE A 128 4.74 5.32 -25.61
C ILE A 128 3.47 5.96 -26.19
N ARG A 129 3.43 7.27 -26.20
CA ARG A 129 2.47 8.02 -26.99
C ARG A 129 3.10 8.34 -28.33
N PHE A 130 2.59 7.71 -29.38
CA PHE A 130 3.07 7.94 -30.73
C PHE A 130 2.57 9.29 -31.28
N PRO A 131 3.43 10.04 -32.02
CA PRO A 131 3.07 11.35 -32.53
C PRO A 131 1.99 11.29 -33.61
N LEU A 132 1.09 12.27 -33.56
CA LEU A 132 0.04 12.50 -34.55
C LEU A 132 0.45 13.60 -35.54
N ARG A 133 -0.08 13.56 -36.76
CA ARG A 133 0.17 14.58 -37.78
C ARG A 133 -0.47 15.92 -37.38
N HIS A 134 0.24 17.00 -37.69
CA HIS A 134 -0.24 18.36 -37.42
C HIS A 134 -1.42 18.72 -38.34
N GLY A 135 -2.50 19.28 -37.78
CA GLY A 135 -3.62 19.86 -38.52
C GLY A 135 -4.60 18.86 -39.13
N SER A 136 -4.45 17.56 -38.92
CA SER A 136 -5.35 16.56 -39.45
C SER A 136 -6.29 15.97 -38.37
N LYS A 137 -7.35 15.31 -38.83
CA LYS A 137 -8.12 14.38 -38.04
C LYS A 137 -7.16 13.28 -37.59
N ARG A 138 -6.95 13.09 -36.29
CA ARG A 138 -6.25 11.98 -35.61
C ARG A 138 -5.55 10.97 -36.57
N GLU A 139 -4.50 11.39 -37.26
CA GLU A 139 -3.67 10.54 -38.11
C GLU A 139 -2.29 10.34 -37.50
N LEU A 140 -1.81 9.11 -37.53
CA LEU A 140 -0.48 8.76 -37.01
C LEU A 140 0.62 9.37 -37.91
N SER A 141 1.64 9.96 -37.28
CA SER A 141 2.88 10.29 -37.97
C SER A 141 3.86 9.13 -37.85
N GLY A 142 3.82 8.20 -38.80
CA GLY A 142 4.65 7.00 -38.79
C GLY A 142 6.14 7.29 -38.85
N LYS A 143 6.56 8.29 -39.64
CA LYS A 143 7.97 8.75 -39.73
C LYS A 143 8.45 9.33 -38.39
N ALA A 144 7.63 10.16 -37.74
CA ALA A 144 7.98 10.70 -36.42
C ALA A 144 7.97 9.61 -35.32
N SER A 145 7.06 8.66 -35.42
CA SER A 145 7.01 7.46 -34.55
C SER A 145 8.28 6.63 -34.67
N ALA A 146 8.71 6.34 -35.88
CA ALA A 146 9.96 5.63 -36.16
C ALA A 146 11.18 6.39 -35.59
N LYS A 147 11.21 7.71 -35.74
CA LYS A 147 12.27 8.57 -35.19
C LYS A 147 12.28 8.55 -33.65
N LEU A 148 11.11 8.55 -33.01
CA LEU A 148 10.96 8.44 -31.55
C LEU A 148 11.60 7.14 -31.04
N ILE A 149 11.30 6.01 -31.67
CA ILE A 149 11.89 4.71 -31.34
C ILE A 149 13.41 4.73 -31.59
N GLN A 150 13.83 5.15 -32.77
CA GLN A 150 15.24 5.10 -33.19
C GLN A 150 16.15 6.05 -32.41
N LYS A 151 15.68 7.26 -32.09
CA LYS A 151 16.51 8.27 -31.42
C LYS A 151 16.36 8.25 -29.92
N ASP A 152 15.13 8.17 -29.41
CA ASP A 152 14.88 8.37 -27.98
C ASP A 152 14.88 7.04 -27.22
N LEU A 153 14.14 6.01 -27.69
CA LEU A 153 14.11 4.73 -27.00
C LEU A 153 15.46 4.00 -27.06
N GLN A 154 16.07 3.91 -28.24
CA GLN A 154 17.37 3.25 -28.38
C GLN A 154 18.47 3.98 -27.58
N ARG A 155 18.43 5.32 -27.51
CA ARG A 155 19.35 6.08 -26.67
C ARG A 155 19.13 5.72 -25.18
N ALA A 156 17.89 5.80 -24.69
CA ALA A 156 17.59 5.49 -23.30
C ALA A 156 18.04 4.06 -22.89
N ILE A 157 17.86 3.10 -23.78
CA ILE A 157 18.34 1.71 -23.54
C ILE A 157 19.88 1.68 -23.44
N ARG A 158 20.60 2.30 -24.36
CA ARG A 158 22.08 2.34 -24.33
C ARG A 158 22.60 3.08 -23.10
N ASP A 159 22.02 4.23 -22.79
CA ASP A 159 22.43 5.04 -21.65
C ASP A 159 22.17 4.28 -20.34
N PHE A 160 21.03 3.58 -20.24
CA PHE A 160 20.73 2.70 -19.09
C PHE A 160 21.77 1.59 -18.93
N LEU A 161 22.09 0.86 -20.01
CA LEU A 161 23.10 -0.20 -19.95
C LEU A 161 24.49 0.33 -19.55
N ALA A 162 24.82 1.55 -19.97
CA ALA A 162 26.10 2.19 -19.66
C ALA A 162 26.20 2.66 -18.20
N VAL A 163 25.08 3.03 -17.58
CA VAL A 163 25.05 3.51 -16.18
C VAL A 163 24.66 2.45 -15.16
N PHE A 164 24.23 1.26 -15.64
CA PHE A 164 23.86 0.19 -14.71
C PHE A 164 25.11 -0.28 -13.96
N ASP A 165 25.09 -0.12 -12.63
CA ASP A 165 26.18 -0.47 -11.74
C ASP A 165 25.81 -1.68 -10.88
N VAL A 166 26.52 -2.79 -11.11
CA VAL A 166 26.31 -4.04 -10.34
C VAL A 166 26.64 -3.83 -8.86
N ALA A 167 27.72 -3.11 -8.52
CA ALA A 167 28.10 -2.89 -7.15
C ALA A 167 27.06 -2.01 -6.41
N GLY A 168 26.52 -1.00 -7.07
CA GLY A 168 25.42 -0.18 -6.54
C GLY A 168 24.13 -1.00 -6.34
N TYR A 169 23.83 -1.92 -7.26
CA TYR A 169 22.72 -2.87 -7.07
C TYR A 169 22.96 -3.79 -5.88
N GLU A 170 24.15 -4.40 -5.75
CA GLU A 170 24.48 -5.31 -4.65
C GLU A 170 24.42 -4.60 -3.30
N ALA A 171 24.93 -3.38 -3.20
CA ALA A 171 24.81 -2.56 -2.00
C ALA A 171 23.33 -2.29 -1.63
N SER A 172 22.50 -1.99 -2.63
CA SER A 172 21.06 -1.80 -2.42
C SER A 172 20.34 -3.09 -2.02
N ALA A 173 20.72 -4.21 -2.62
CA ALA A 173 20.19 -5.54 -2.31
C ALA A 173 20.56 -5.96 -0.86
N MET A 174 21.74 -5.60 -0.36
CA MET A 174 22.12 -5.85 1.03
C MET A 174 21.25 -5.07 2.01
N VAL A 175 20.94 -3.79 1.74
CA VAL A 175 20.03 -3.01 2.58
C VAL A 175 18.63 -3.64 2.58
N TYR A 176 18.11 -4.01 1.40
CA TYR A 176 16.82 -4.70 1.28
C TYR A 176 16.81 -6.03 2.03
N GLN A 177 17.85 -6.84 1.90
CA GLN A 177 17.99 -8.11 2.63
C GLN A 177 17.92 -7.88 4.14
N ARG A 178 18.63 -6.89 4.67
CA ARG A 178 18.61 -6.56 6.10
C ARG A 178 17.20 -6.16 6.57
N GLN A 179 16.44 -5.42 5.77
CA GLN A 179 15.03 -5.11 6.07
C GLN A 179 14.20 -6.40 6.20
N GLN A 180 14.36 -7.36 5.28
CA GLN A 180 13.67 -8.65 5.37
C GLN A 180 14.10 -9.45 6.61
N GLU A 181 15.40 -9.46 6.93
CA GLU A 181 15.92 -10.15 8.10
C GLU A 181 15.43 -9.52 9.42
N ILE A 182 15.40 -8.18 9.53
CA ILE A 182 14.82 -7.49 10.69
C ILE A 182 13.38 -7.94 10.86
N ARG A 183 12.56 -7.85 9.81
CA ARG A 183 11.15 -8.22 9.86
C ARG A 183 10.93 -9.68 10.28
N ALA A 184 11.73 -10.60 9.76
CA ALA A 184 11.67 -12.01 10.12
C ALA A 184 12.05 -12.26 11.60
N ARG A 185 12.87 -11.41 12.20
CA ARG A 185 13.30 -11.52 13.59
C ARG A 185 12.33 -10.88 14.59
N LEU A 186 11.43 -10.00 14.17
CA LEU A 186 10.52 -9.28 15.09
C LEU A 186 9.80 -10.22 16.04
N VAL A 187 9.13 -11.24 15.51
CA VAL A 187 8.36 -12.21 16.33
C VAL A 187 9.25 -12.95 17.31
N LEU A 188 10.44 -13.38 16.89
CA LEU A 188 11.41 -14.09 17.74
C LEU A 188 11.91 -13.24 18.91
N LEU A 189 11.96 -11.94 18.72
CA LEU A 189 12.40 -10.96 19.71
C LEU A 189 11.23 -10.40 20.56
N GLY A 190 10.00 -10.86 20.34
CA GLY A 190 8.82 -10.31 20.99
C GLY A 190 8.52 -8.86 20.58
N LEU A 191 8.92 -8.47 19.37
CA LEU A 191 8.75 -7.14 18.81
C LEU A 191 7.68 -7.14 17.74
N VAL A 192 7.09 -5.97 17.53
CA VAL A 192 6.18 -5.68 16.41
C VAL A 192 6.78 -4.68 15.43
N GLY A 193 7.85 -4.00 15.82
CA GLY A 193 8.57 -3.04 14.97
C GLY A 193 9.98 -2.78 15.48
N PHE A 194 10.76 -2.11 14.62
CA PHE A 194 12.12 -1.70 14.92
C PHE A 194 12.40 -0.35 14.25
N ILE A 195 13.07 0.56 14.95
CA ILE A 195 13.49 1.87 14.42
C ILE A 195 14.97 2.03 14.71
N ALA A 196 15.80 2.06 13.67
CA ALA A 196 17.23 2.24 13.83
C ALA A 196 17.60 3.63 14.33
N ASN A 197 18.62 3.70 15.17
CA ASN A 197 19.26 4.96 15.53
C ASN A 197 19.82 5.64 14.28
N GLY A 198 19.64 6.96 14.20
CA GLY A 198 20.03 7.76 13.05
C GLY A 198 18.94 7.87 11.96
N SER A 199 17.80 7.16 12.07
CA SER A 199 16.70 7.29 11.12
C SER A 199 16.14 8.70 11.09
N ILE A 200 15.79 9.20 9.87
CA ILE A 200 15.16 10.50 9.65
C ILE A 200 13.66 10.28 9.42
N LEU A 201 12.89 10.49 10.47
CA LEU A 201 11.46 10.16 10.45
C LEU A 201 10.58 11.20 9.72
N PRO A 202 10.78 12.53 9.84
CA PRO A 202 9.95 13.51 9.17
C PRO A 202 10.24 13.56 7.66
N ARG A 203 9.19 13.92 6.87
CA ARG A 203 9.22 14.05 5.43
C ARG A 203 8.92 15.48 5.00
N ASN A 204 9.52 15.92 3.90
CA ASN A 204 9.13 17.15 3.21
C ASN A 204 7.86 16.92 2.35
N GLU A 205 7.38 17.96 1.68
CA GLU A 205 6.20 17.93 0.81
C GLU A 205 6.30 16.96 -0.38
N HIS A 206 7.52 16.58 -0.76
CA HIS A 206 7.79 15.62 -1.84
C HIS A 206 8.01 14.17 -1.34
N GLY A 207 7.83 13.93 -0.04
CA GLY A 207 8.00 12.60 0.55
C GLY A 207 9.45 12.18 0.84
N PHE A 208 10.44 13.07 0.63
CA PHE A 208 11.84 12.82 0.97
C PHE A 208 12.15 13.12 2.44
N ALA A 209 13.24 12.56 2.95
CA ALA A 209 13.74 12.88 4.28
C ALA A 209 13.89 14.40 4.46
N LEU A 210 13.37 14.94 5.58
CA LEU A 210 13.47 16.36 5.87
C LEU A 210 14.92 16.72 6.26
N ALA A 211 15.53 17.59 5.48
CA ALA A 211 16.88 18.07 5.78
C ALA A 211 16.95 18.81 7.12
N GLY A 212 17.97 18.53 7.92
CA GLY A 212 18.17 19.14 9.23
C GLY A 212 17.22 18.64 10.34
N ALA A 213 16.45 17.59 10.07
CA ALA A 213 15.64 16.94 11.10
C ALA A 213 16.51 16.27 12.17
N VAL A 214 15.97 16.18 13.39
CA VAL A 214 16.62 15.46 14.49
C VAL A 214 16.61 13.97 14.15
N PRO A 215 17.79 13.30 14.08
CA PRO A 215 17.84 11.86 13.87
C PRO A 215 17.22 11.12 15.05
N PHE A 216 16.52 10.02 14.76
CA PHE A 216 15.94 9.18 15.80
C PHE A 216 17.03 8.56 16.68
N GLN A 217 16.79 8.53 17.98
CA GLN A 217 17.61 7.85 18.97
C GLN A 217 16.71 7.04 19.90
N SER A 218 17.02 5.75 20.06
CA SER A 218 16.29 4.86 20.96
C SER A 218 16.51 5.23 22.43
N PRO A 219 15.50 5.04 23.29
CA PRO A 219 15.74 4.97 24.73
C PRO A 219 16.71 3.83 25.04
N PRO A 220 17.67 3.99 25.97
CA PRO A 220 18.65 2.94 26.31
C PRO A 220 18.00 1.63 26.76
N GLU A 221 16.88 1.69 27.46
CA GLU A 221 16.15 0.54 28.01
C GLU A 221 15.46 -0.32 26.95
N ASP A 222 15.24 0.25 25.76
CA ASP A 222 14.55 -0.38 24.64
C ASP A 222 15.47 -0.55 23.42
N GLU A 223 16.77 -0.25 23.59
CA GLU A 223 17.76 -0.44 22.53
C GLU A 223 18.01 -1.92 22.29
N VAL A 224 17.89 -2.33 21.04
CA VAL A 224 18.19 -3.66 20.54
C VAL A 224 19.35 -3.57 19.56
N GLU A 225 20.34 -4.46 19.70
CA GLU A 225 21.43 -4.63 18.76
C GLU A 225 21.16 -5.83 17.85
N LEU A 226 21.19 -5.61 16.55
CA LEU A 226 21.01 -6.63 15.53
C LEU A 226 22.31 -6.78 14.74
N THR A 227 22.92 -7.97 14.79
CA THR A 227 24.07 -8.33 13.96
C THR A 227 23.62 -9.20 12.80
N PHE A 228 24.10 -8.90 11.61
CA PHE A 228 23.82 -9.59 10.35
C PHE A 228 24.96 -10.52 9.95
N ALA A 229 24.68 -11.42 8.99
CA ALA A 229 25.66 -12.43 8.56
C ALA A 229 26.93 -11.84 7.94
N ASP A 230 26.84 -10.64 7.38
CA ASP A 230 27.98 -9.89 6.81
C ASP A 230 28.81 -9.13 7.86
N GLY A 231 28.50 -9.27 9.16
CA GLY A 231 29.15 -8.57 10.26
C GLY A 231 28.65 -7.14 10.51
N PHE A 232 27.72 -6.65 9.70
CA PHE A 232 27.08 -5.36 9.94
C PHE A 232 26.25 -5.39 11.22
N THR A 233 26.35 -4.35 12.03
CA THR A 233 25.60 -4.22 13.28
C THR A 233 24.74 -2.97 13.24
N LEU A 234 23.47 -3.10 13.65
CA LEU A 234 22.50 -2.03 13.71
C LEU A 234 21.92 -1.95 15.12
N ARG A 235 21.87 -0.74 15.68
CA ARG A 235 21.24 -0.46 16.97
C ARG A 235 19.99 0.38 16.77
N GLY A 236 18.97 0.15 17.56
CA GLY A 236 17.73 0.90 17.48
C GLY A 236 16.71 0.49 18.51
N MET A 237 15.58 1.17 18.52
CA MET A 237 14.46 0.88 19.41
C MET A 237 13.69 -0.34 18.92
N GLY A 238 13.59 -1.37 19.76
CA GLY A 238 12.62 -2.45 19.59
C GLY A 238 11.24 -2.04 20.09
N VAL A 239 10.26 -1.98 19.20
CA VAL A 239 8.85 -1.75 19.57
C VAL A 239 8.26 -3.07 20.03
N LYS A 240 8.02 -3.21 21.32
CA LYS A 240 7.58 -4.48 21.95
C LYS A 240 6.10 -4.75 21.67
N ALA A 241 5.73 -6.03 21.64
CA ALA A 241 4.34 -6.45 21.58
C ALA A 241 3.57 -6.03 22.85
N GLY A 242 2.28 -5.71 22.71
CA GLY A 242 1.42 -5.26 23.81
C GLY A 242 0.71 -3.96 23.49
N VAL A 243 0.30 -3.28 24.55
CA VAL A 243 -0.29 -1.94 24.48
C VAL A 243 0.81 -0.90 24.73
N THR A 244 1.20 -0.21 23.66
CA THR A 244 2.20 0.87 23.69
C THR A 244 1.49 2.22 23.61
N VAL A 245 1.82 3.12 24.53
CA VAL A 245 1.33 4.49 24.56
C VAL A 245 2.47 5.46 24.32
N ILE A 246 2.29 6.36 23.37
CA ILE A 246 3.21 7.45 23.08
C ILE A 246 2.51 8.76 23.40
N THR A 247 2.99 9.46 24.44
CA THR A 247 2.45 10.73 24.88
C THR A 247 3.46 11.88 24.69
N GLY A 248 3.06 13.10 25.00
CA GLY A 248 3.91 14.29 24.90
C GLY A 248 3.13 15.52 24.44
N SER A 249 3.75 16.69 24.55
CA SER A 249 3.14 17.96 24.16
C SER A 249 2.73 18.03 22.68
N GLY A 250 1.90 19.00 22.33
CA GLY A 250 1.62 19.31 20.93
C GLY A 250 2.92 19.57 20.16
N TYR A 251 2.96 19.16 18.88
CA TYR A 251 4.11 19.33 17.98
C TYR A 251 5.42 18.66 18.40
N SER A 252 5.38 17.72 19.34
CA SER A 252 6.57 17.00 19.81
C SER A 252 7.08 15.89 18.86
N GLY A 253 6.33 15.57 17.78
CA GLY A 253 6.70 14.56 16.80
C GLY A 253 5.96 13.22 16.89
N LYS A 254 4.97 13.08 17.79
CA LYS A 254 4.18 11.85 18.02
C LYS A 254 3.57 11.28 16.74
N SER A 255 2.78 12.08 16.02
CA SER A 255 2.14 11.65 14.76
C SER A 255 3.17 11.38 13.65
N THR A 256 4.33 12.07 13.67
CA THR A 256 5.44 11.79 12.75
C THR A 256 6.02 10.39 13.00
N LEU A 257 6.25 10.04 14.26
CA LEU A 257 6.71 8.71 14.66
C LEU A 257 5.69 7.63 14.28
N LEU A 258 4.40 7.86 14.56
CA LEU A 258 3.34 6.91 14.19
C LEU A 258 3.26 6.70 12.67
N ASN A 259 3.39 7.79 11.89
CA ASN A 259 3.39 7.71 10.43
C ASN A 259 4.65 7.03 9.89
N ALA A 260 5.81 7.21 10.53
CA ALA A 260 7.02 6.49 10.15
C ALA A 260 6.90 5.00 10.43
N LEU A 261 6.28 4.61 11.54
CA LEU A 261 6.01 3.21 11.87
C LEU A 261 5.08 2.57 10.84
N ILE A 262 3.94 3.17 10.50
CA ILE A 262 3.03 2.57 9.52
C ILE A 262 3.65 2.49 8.13
N ASP A 263 4.51 3.44 7.74
CA ASP A 263 5.27 3.34 6.49
C ASP A 263 6.24 2.14 6.49
N GLY A 264 6.70 1.72 7.67
CA GLY A 264 7.60 0.57 7.86
C GLY A 264 7.02 -0.80 7.52
N ILE A 265 5.73 -0.90 7.11
CA ILE A 265 5.19 -2.12 6.49
C ILE A 265 5.80 -2.35 5.11
N TYR A 266 6.24 -1.28 4.44
CA TYR A 266 6.97 -1.33 3.18
C TYR A 266 8.48 -1.36 3.40
N ASP A 267 9.19 -1.85 2.40
CA ASP A 267 10.64 -1.76 2.34
C ASP A 267 11.02 -0.43 1.66
N HIS A 268 12.10 0.19 2.09
CA HIS A 268 12.54 1.50 1.61
C HIS A 268 13.87 1.41 0.88
N ILE A 269 14.09 2.32 -0.07
CA ILE A 269 15.37 2.41 -0.78
C ILE A 269 16.49 2.84 0.16
N PRO A 270 17.76 2.48 -0.12
CA PRO A 270 18.91 2.96 0.62
C PRO A 270 18.99 4.49 0.63
N GLY A 271 19.34 5.05 1.79
CA GLY A 271 19.47 6.50 1.97
C GLY A 271 18.15 7.27 2.07
N ASP A 272 17.02 6.56 2.14
CA ASP A 272 15.71 7.17 2.40
C ASP A 272 15.61 7.77 3.82
N GLY A 273 16.42 7.30 4.75
CA GLY A 273 16.38 7.66 6.16
C GLY A 273 15.34 6.89 6.98
N ARG A 274 14.46 6.10 6.35
CA ARG A 274 13.54 5.15 7.00
C ARG A 274 13.79 3.71 6.58
N GLU A 275 14.89 3.41 5.89
CA GLU A 275 15.21 2.08 5.40
C GLU A 275 15.27 1.02 6.51
N TYR A 276 15.51 1.44 7.74
CA TYR A 276 15.48 0.57 8.92
C TYR A 276 14.42 0.99 9.95
N CYS A 277 13.36 1.63 9.50
CA CYS A 277 12.13 1.79 10.25
C CYS A 277 11.16 0.71 9.79
N ILE A 278 11.08 -0.39 10.52
CA ILE A 278 10.38 -1.61 10.10
C ILE A 278 9.20 -1.88 11.04
N LEU A 279 8.05 -2.20 10.48
CA LEU A 279 6.88 -2.65 11.22
C LEU A 279 6.40 -3.98 10.67
N GLU A 280 5.65 -4.73 11.48
CA GLU A 280 4.95 -5.94 11.04
C GLU A 280 4.05 -5.64 9.83
N LYS A 281 4.07 -6.50 8.80
CA LYS A 281 3.33 -6.26 7.54
C LYS A 281 1.82 -6.24 7.73
N GLN A 282 1.31 -6.97 8.71
CA GLN A 282 -0.10 -6.99 9.07
C GLN A 282 -0.48 -5.87 10.05
N ALA A 283 0.14 -4.70 9.92
CA ALA A 283 -0.22 -3.52 10.70
C ALA A 283 -1.29 -2.69 9.98
N CYS A 284 -2.21 -2.12 10.76
CA CYS A 284 -3.31 -1.30 10.26
C CYS A 284 -3.41 0.00 11.05
N LYS A 285 -3.69 1.12 10.37
CA LYS A 285 -4.01 2.38 11.03
C LYS A 285 -5.52 2.49 11.21
N ILE A 286 -5.96 2.66 12.44
CA ILE A 286 -7.38 2.79 12.80
C ILE A 286 -7.71 4.26 12.98
N ILE A 287 -8.75 4.72 12.29
CA ILE A 287 -9.26 6.09 12.34
C ILE A 287 -10.80 6.09 12.39
N ALA A 288 -11.41 7.17 12.83
CA ALA A 288 -12.84 7.40 12.67
C ALA A 288 -13.13 7.91 11.24
N GLU A 289 -14.19 7.40 10.63
CA GLU A 289 -14.59 7.71 9.24
C GLU A 289 -16.08 8.00 9.15
N ASP A 290 -16.49 9.22 9.51
CA ASP A 290 -17.89 9.62 9.36
C ASP A 290 -18.37 9.43 7.92
N GLY A 291 -19.55 8.82 7.79
CA GLY A 291 -20.21 8.62 6.50
C GLY A 291 -19.77 7.37 5.71
N ARG A 292 -18.84 6.52 6.23
CA ARG A 292 -18.52 5.26 5.56
C ARG A 292 -19.68 4.27 5.63
N SER A 293 -19.78 3.39 4.64
CA SER A 293 -20.67 2.24 4.71
C SER A 293 -20.09 1.10 5.57
N VAL A 294 -20.97 0.37 6.24
CA VAL A 294 -20.69 -0.87 6.96
C VAL A 294 -21.75 -1.88 6.58
N SER A 295 -21.40 -3.14 6.34
CA SER A 295 -22.32 -4.18 5.93
C SER A 295 -22.21 -5.40 6.82
N ALA A 296 -23.32 -5.77 7.48
CA ALA A 296 -23.51 -6.98 8.31
C ALA A 296 -22.30 -7.31 9.21
N LEU A 297 -21.86 -6.34 10.01
CA LEU A 297 -20.70 -6.48 10.89
C LEU A 297 -21.14 -6.50 12.34
N ASP A 298 -20.59 -7.42 13.13
CA ASP A 298 -20.76 -7.38 14.59
C ASP A 298 -19.88 -6.27 15.17
N ILE A 299 -20.52 -5.22 15.69
CA ILE A 299 -19.90 -4.11 16.41
C ILE A 299 -20.30 -4.10 17.89
N SER A 300 -21.05 -5.12 18.35
CA SER A 300 -21.55 -5.23 19.73
C SER A 300 -20.47 -5.21 20.81
N PRO A 301 -19.19 -5.58 20.54
CA PRO A 301 -18.13 -5.38 21.51
C PRO A 301 -17.93 -3.92 21.94
N PHE A 302 -18.26 -2.97 21.06
CA PHE A 302 -18.07 -1.53 21.30
C PHE A 302 -19.38 -0.73 21.32
N ILE A 303 -20.43 -1.24 20.67
CA ILE A 303 -21.73 -0.57 20.59
C ILE A 303 -22.79 -1.58 21.00
N GLN A 304 -23.26 -1.47 22.25
CA GLN A 304 -24.13 -2.50 22.85
C GLN A 304 -25.58 -2.40 22.39
N ASP A 305 -26.08 -1.17 22.23
CA ASP A 305 -27.47 -0.93 21.81
C ASP A 305 -27.53 0.24 20.83
N LEU A 306 -28.30 0.05 19.78
CA LEU A 306 -28.69 1.10 18.84
C LEU A 306 -30.19 0.98 18.64
N GLN A 307 -30.92 2.04 18.93
CA GLN A 307 -32.36 2.09 18.71
C GLN A 307 -32.70 1.63 17.28
N ASN A 308 -33.46 0.54 17.16
CA ASN A 308 -33.95 -0.02 15.90
C ASN A 308 -32.91 -0.67 14.97
N GLN A 309 -31.69 -0.95 15.43
CA GLN A 309 -30.67 -1.66 14.65
C GLN A 309 -29.95 -2.72 15.47
N SER A 310 -29.71 -3.90 14.86
CA SER A 310 -28.87 -4.92 15.49
C SER A 310 -27.41 -4.50 15.43
N THR A 311 -26.72 -4.55 16.56
CA THR A 311 -25.28 -4.32 16.65
C THR A 311 -24.44 -5.56 16.33
N GLN A 312 -25.04 -6.75 16.40
CA GLN A 312 -24.42 -8.03 16.01
C GLN A 312 -24.39 -8.25 14.50
N SER A 313 -25.22 -7.53 13.75
CA SER A 313 -25.23 -7.53 12.29
C SER A 313 -25.50 -6.12 11.77
N PHE A 314 -24.63 -5.21 12.17
CA PHE A 314 -24.80 -3.80 11.87
C PHE A 314 -24.59 -3.49 10.40
N THR A 315 -25.56 -2.77 9.82
CA THR A 315 -25.53 -2.34 8.43
C THR A 315 -25.96 -0.89 8.33
N THR A 316 -25.14 -0.06 7.68
CA THR A 316 -25.45 1.34 7.40
C THR A 316 -24.71 1.83 6.15
N LEU A 317 -25.29 2.81 5.47
CA LEU A 317 -24.59 3.54 4.39
C LEU A 317 -23.80 4.73 4.93
N HIS A 318 -24.10 5.17 6.16
CA HIS A 318 -23.52 6.38 6.77
C HIS A 318 -23.24 6.13 8.25
N ALA A 319 -22.12 5.49 8.56
CA ALA A 319 -21.69 5.28 9.93
C ALA A 319 -21.25 6.60 10.57
N SER A 320 -21.57 6.79 11.86
CA SER A 320 -21.00 7.88 12.69
C SER A 320 -19.52 7.61 12.99
N GLY A 321 -18.82 8.60 13.54
CA GLY A 321 -17.41 8.43 13.94
C GLY A 321 -17.19 7.23 14.86
N SER A 322 -18.01 7.06 15.88
CA SER A 322 -17.89 5.93 16.84
C SER A 322 -18.21 4.59 16.21
N THR A 323 -19.29 4.49 15.42
CA THR A 323 -19.67 3.23 14.76
C THR A 323 -18.69 2.85 13.65
N SER A 324 -18.14 3.82 12.92
CA SER A 324 -17.11 3.57 11.92
C SER A 324 -15.79 3.11 12.53
N GLN A 325 -15.41 3.66 13.68
CA GLN A 325 -14.20 3.26 14.38
C GLN A 325 -14.34 1.86 14.98
N ALA A 326 -15.49 1.53 15.59
CA ALA A 326 -15.82 0.18 16.02
C ALA A 326 -15.71 -0.80 14.86
N ALA A 327 -16.31 -0.47 13.71
CA ALA A 327 -16.23 -1.29 12.51
C ALA A 327 -14.79 -1.48 12.02
N ASN A 328 -13.97 -0.41 11.97
CA ASN A 328 -12.57 -0.50 11.54
C ASN A 328 -11.75 -1.44 12.44
N ILE A 329 -11.97 -1.44 13.76
CA ILE A 329 -11.27 -2.35 14.70
C ILE A 329 -11.71 -3.80 14.47
N MET A 330 -13.02 -4.06 14.41
CA MET A 330 -13.54 -5.41 14.22
C MET A 330 -13.11 -6.00 12.87
N GLU A 331 -13.14 -5.19 11.81
CA GLU A 331 -12.63 -5.58 10.49
C GLU A 331 -11.13 -5.85 10.51
N ALA A 332 -10.31 -4.98 11.14
CA ALA A 332 -8.87 -5.18 11.24
C ALA A 332 -8.53 -6.52 11.90
N ILE A 333 -9.16 -6.83 13.03
CA ILE A 333 -8.96 -8.11 13.74
C ILE A 333 -9.40 -9.28 12.86
N SER A 334 -10.58 -9.18 12.22
CA SER A 334 -11.13 -10.23 11.35
C SER A 334 -10.26 -10.48 10.10
N PHE A 335 -9.53 -9.47 9.64
CA PHE A 335 -8.61 -9.54 8.50
C PHE A 335 -7.19 -9.95 8.88
N GLY A 336 -6.97 -10.32 10.16
CA GLY A 336 -5.68 -10.81 10.63
C GLY A 336 -4.65 -9.73 10.93
N CYS A 337 -5.10 -8.50 11.25
CA CYS A 337 -4.22 -7.46 11.76
C CYS A 337 -3.47 -7.95 13.00
N GLN A 338 -2.19 -7.63 13.10
CA GLN A 338 -1.35 -7.97 14.26
C GLN A 338 -0.97 -6.72 15.08
N VAL A 339 -1.01 -5.55 14.44
CA VAL A 339 -0.68 -4.27 15.08
C VAL A 339 -1.65 -3.19 14.64
N MET A 340 -2.35 -2.60 15.58
CA MET A 340 -3.19 -1.43 15.34
C MET A 340 -2.43 -0.16 15.74
N LEU A 341 -2.40 0.83 14.85
CA LEU A 341 -1.86 2.15 15.11
C LEU A 341 -3.02 3.15 15.21
N ILE A 342 -3.08 3.87 16.32
CA ILE A 342 -4.19 4.78 16.62
C ILE A 342 -3.62 6.15 17.01
N ASP A 343 -4.10 7.20 16.36
CA ASP A 343 -3.80 8.60 16.71
C ASP A 343 -5.06 9.22 17.31
N GLU A 344 -5.02 9.64 18.58
CA GLU A 344 -6.17 10.20 19.30
C GLU A 344 -6.83 11.34 18.51
N ASP A 345 -6.03 12.18 17.85
CA ASP A 345 -6.51 13.31 17.03
C ASP A 345 -7.34 12.89 15.78
N ARG A 346 -7.29 11.61 15.42
CA ARG A 346 -7.98 11.02 14.25
C ARG A 346 -9.11 10.08 14.64
N THR A 347 -9.54 10.11 15.87
CA THR A 347 -10.51 9.17 16.46
C THR A 347 -11.75 9.90 16.98
N ALA A 348 -12.82 9.15 17.22
CA ALA A 348 -14.00 9.66 17.89
C ALA A 348 -13.74 9.73 19.40
N THR A 349 -13.70 10.93 19.98
CA THR A 349 -13.32 11.14 21.38
C THR A 349 -14.15 10.30 22.36
N ASN A 350 -15.47 10.26 22.18
CA ASN A 350 -16.38 9.51 23.05
C ASN A 350 -16.23 7.98 22.91
N PHE A 351 -15.68 7.50 21.81
CA PHE A 351 -15.32 6.10 21.61
C PHE A 351 -13.99 5.77 22.29
N MET A 352 -13.05 6.69 22.28
CA MET A 352 -11.74 6.43 22.87
C MET A 352 -11.81 6.37 24.38
N ILE A 353 -12.53 7.30 25.00
CA ILE A 353 -12.55 7.47 26.46
C ILE A 353 -13.90 7.98 26.97
N ARG A 354 -14.29 7.49 28.11
CA ARG A 354 -15.33 8.07 28.97
C ARG A 354 -14.76 8.26 30.36
N ASP A 355 -14.64 9.49 30.80
CA ASP A 355 -14.19 9.76 32.16
C ASP A 355 -15.14 9.16 33.22
N ALA A 356 -14.59 8.83 34.39
CA ALA A 356 -15.31 8.14 35.44
C ALA A 356 -16.56 8.94 35.93
N ARG A 357 -16.54 10.27 35.83
CA ARG A 357 -17.69 11.13 36.21
C ARG A 357 -18.80 11.02 35.16
N MET A 358 -18.45 11.06 33.90
CA MET A 358 -19.43 10.90 32.81
C MET A 358 -20.05 9.49 32.81
N LYS A 359 -19.29 8.42 33.09
CA LYS A 359 -19.83 7.06 33.26
C LYS A 359 -20.88 6.96 34.38
N LYS A 360 -20.76 7.76 35.43
CA LYS A 360 -21.76 7.83 36.54
C LYS A 360 -23.01 8.64 36.19
N ILE A 361 -22.89 9.60 35.27
CA ILE A 361 -24.00 10.48 34.89
C ILE A 361 -24.83 9.86 33.75
N ILE A 362 -24.15 9.25 32.78
CA ILE A 362 -24.77 8.59 31.63
C ILE A 362 -24.75 7.10 31.88
N THR A 363 -25.85 6.57 32.42
CA THR A 363 -25.97 5.15 32.78
C THR A 363 -26.30 4.25 31.60
N ASP A 364 -26.94 4.82 30.56
CA ASP A 364 -27.44 4.07 29.40
C ASP A 364 -26.63 4.42 28.13
N ASP A 365 -25.30 4.64 28.25
CA ASP A 365 -24.44 4.89 27.12
C ASP A 365 -24.24 3.59 26.31
N PRO A 366 -24.66 3.54 25.05
CA PRO A 366 -24.46 2.35 24.22
C PRO A 366 -22.99 2.11 23.85
N ILE A 367 -22.10 3.09 24.05
CA ILE A 367 -20.70 3.00 23.66
C ILE A 367 -19.87 2.41 24.79
N VAL A 368 -19.23 1.27 24.53
CA VAL A 368 -18.14 0.74 25.36
C VAL A 368 -16.85 1.37 24.90
N PRO A 369 -16.20 2.24 25.69
CA PRO A 369 -15.02 2.95 25.24
C PRO A 369 -13.84 2.00 25.00
N PHE A 370 -12.93 2.41 24.12
CA PHE A 370 -11.75 1.63 23.77
C PHE A 370 -10.83 1.35 24.97
N THR A 371 -10.79 2.27 25.96
CA THR A 371 -10.12 2.05 27.24
C THR A 371 -10.54 0.76 27.93
N ASP A 372 -11.80 0.39 27.82
CA ASP A 372 -12.33 -0.80 28.50
C ASP A 372 -12.01 -2.10 27.73
N ARG A 373 -11.61 -2.01 26.45
CA ARG A 373 -11.39 -3.16 25.54
C ARG A 373 -9.93 -3.36 25.11
N VAL A 374 -9.08 -2.36 25.14
CA VAL A 374 -7.73 -2.42 24.55
C VAL A 374 -6.89 -3.56 25.15
N ARG A 375 -6.97 -3.80 26.47
CA ARG A 375 -6.25 -4.91 27.10
C ARG A 375 -6.86 -6.26 26.78
N GLN A 376 -8.20 -6.37 26.73
CA GLN A 376 -8.90 -7.60 26.35
C GLN A 376 -8.53 -7.99 24.91
N ILE A 377 -8.49 -7.03 23.98
CA ILE A 377 -8.05 -7.28 22.59
C ILE A 377 -6.68 -7.94 22.60
N TYR A 378 -5.69 -7.33 23.27
CA TYR A 378 -4.35 -7.92 23.30
C TYR A 378 -4.30 -9.29 23.98
N GLN A 379 -5.00 -9.48 25.09
CA GLN A 379 -5.01 -10.73 25.84
C GLN A 379 -5.63 -11.88 25.03
N GLU A 380 -6.74 -11.63 24.35
CA GLU A 380 -7.52 -12.64 23.64
C GLU A 380 -7.07 -12.86 22.19
N THR A 381 -6.60 -11.80 21.49
CA THR A 381 -6.25 -11.88 20.07
C THR A 381 -4.75 -11.79 19.79
N LYS A 382 -3.95 -11.32 20.74
CA LYS A 382 -2.54 -10.95 20.59
C LYS A 382 -2.29 -9.78 19.62
N VAL A 383 -3.32 -9.06 19.21
CA VAL A 383 -3.19 -7.84 18.41
C VAL A 383 -2.63 -6.73 19.29
N SER A 384 -1.44 -6.25 18.96
CA SER A 384 -0.79 -5.15 19.67
C SER A 384 -1.41 -3.82 19.26
N THR A 385 -1.37 -2.84 20.18
CA THR A 385 -1.86 -1.48 19.91
C THR A 385 -0.76 -0.48 20.17
N ILE A 386 -0.46 0.38 19.19
CA ILE A 386 0.41 1.55 19.34
C ILE A 386 -0.49 2.78 19.29
N LEU A 387 -0.63 3.45 20.44
CA LEU A 387 -1.55 4.56 20.63
C LEU A 387 -0.78 5.87 20.87
N VAL A 388 -1.04 6.87 20.05
CA VAL A 388 -0.58 8.26 20.30
C VAL A 388 -1.69 9.00 21.00
N ILE A 389 -1.38 9.57 22.18
CA ILE A 389 -2.31 10.36 22.99
C ILE A 389 -1.76 11.76 23.30
N GLY A 390 -2.68 12.72 23.43
CA GLY A 390 -2.38 14.08 23.84
C GLY A 390 -2.89 14.44 25.23
N GLY A 391 -4.02 13.87 25.66
CA GLY A 391 -4.70 14.29 26.89
C GLY A 391 -5.33 13.20 27.74
N SER A 392 -5.39 11.96 27.27
CA SER A 392 -6.10 10.87 27.95
C SER A 392 -5.18 10.07 28.88
N SER A 393 -5.18 10.41 30.18
CA SER A 393 -4.30 9.75 31.18
C SER A 393 -4.64 8.29 31.45
N GLU A 394 -5.89 7.86 31.24
CA GLU A 394 -6.37 6.51 31.53
C GLU A 394 -5.62 5.44 30.75
N TYR A 395 -5.16 5.75 29.54
CA TYR A 395 -4.35 4.82 28.75
C TYR A 395 -2.98 4.54 29.36
N LEU A 396 -2.43 5.45 30.18
CA LEU A 396 -1.14 5.25 30.85
C LEU A 396 -1.21 4.04 31.82
N ASP A 397 -2.35 3.88 32.47
CA ASP A 397 -2.56 2.74 33.40
C ASP A 397 -2.77 1.41 32.68
N LEU A 398 -3.30 1.46 31.45
CA LEU A 398 -3.59 0.30 30.63
C LEU A 398 -2.38 -0.18 29.80
N ALA A 399 -1.38 0.68 29.62
CA ALA A 399 -0.23 0.41 28.77
C ALA A 399 0.75 -0.61 29.37
N ASP A 400 1.35 -1.42 28.51
CA ASP A 400 2.52 -2.23 28.84
C ASP A 400 3.81 -1.41 28.69
N HIS A 401 3.82 -0.47 27.73
CA HIS A 401 4.95 0.39 27.41
C HIS A 401 4.49 1.83 27.25
N VAL A 402 5.11 2.75 27.96
CA VAL A 402 4.82 4.18 27.89
C VAL A 402 6.07 4.94 27.47
N TYR A 403 5.90 5.78 26.44
CA TYR A 403 6.95 6.66 25.93
C TYR A 403 6.51 8.11 25.94
N MET A 404 7.45 8.99 26.26
CA MET A 404 7.28 10.44 26.18
C MET A 404 8.04 11.01 24.99
N MET A 405 7.33 11.75 24.14
CA MET A 405 7.95 12.53 23.06
C MET A 405 8.12 13.99 23.52
N GLN A 406 9.36 14.45 23.50
CA GLN A 406 9.71 15.83 23.84
C GLN A 406 10.82 16.32 22.90
N ASN A 407 10.60 17.48 22.26
CA ASN A 407 11.59 18.07 21.34
C ASN A 407 12.09 17.08 20.28
N TYR A 408 11.18 16.28 19.71
CA TYR A 408 11.45 15.24 18.70
C TYR A 408 12.31 14.08 19.18
N THR A 409 12.56 13.95 20.48
CA THR A 409 13.21 12.81 21.11
C THR A 409 12.20 11.97 21.87
N ILE A 410 12.48 10.66 21.96
CA ILE A 410 11.65 9.69 22.67
C ILE A 410 12.35 9.19 23.92
N SER A 411 11.64 9.04 25.02
CA SER A 411 12.17 8.50 26.29
C SER A 411 11.20 7.46 26.84
N ASN A 412 11.73 6.44 27.49
CA ASN A 412 10.92 5.47 28.23
C ASN A 412 10.41 6.12 29.53
N TYR A 413 9.11 6.02 29.78
CA TYR A 413 8.42 6.65 30.93
C TYR A 413 7.67 5.62 31.78
N ASN A 414 7.99 4.35 31.66
CA ASN A 414 7.32 3.30 32.42
C ASN A 414 7.47 3.47 33.94
N GLU A 415 8.67 3.84 34.42
CA GLU A 415 8.91 4.06 35.85
C GLU A 415 8.17 5.29 36.39
N GLU A 416 8.16 6.38 35.64
CA GLU A 416 7.47 7.63 36.02
C GLU A 416 5.97 7.40 36.13
N VAL A 417 5.38 6.72 35.15
CA VAL A 417 3.96 6.36 35.17
C VAL A 417 3.64 5.42 36.32
N ALA A 418 4.51 4.43 36.59
CA ALA A 418 4.32 3.52 37.72
C ALA A 418 4.28 4.24 39.08
N LYS A 419 5.04 5.33 39.25
CA LYS A 419 5.03 6.13 40.49
C LYS A 419 3.76 6.97 40.68
N THR A 420 3.09 7.31 39.57
CA THR A 420 1.87 8.16 39.60
C THR A 420 0.60 7.34 39.43
N ARG A 421 0.67 6.03 39.26
CA ARG A 421 -0.47 5.16 39.05
C ARG A 421 -1.38 5.13 40.27
N GLU A 422 -2.66 5.45 40.06
CA GLU A 422 -3.67 5.46 41.11
C GLU A 422 -4.19 4.07 41.45
N HIS A 423 -4.19 3.15 40.46
CA HIS A 423 -4.69 1.79 40.61
C HIS A 423 -3.68 0.74 40.08
N PRO A 424 -3.57 -0.45 40.69
CA PRO A 424 -2.76 -1.54 40.15
C PRO A 424 -3.22 -1.94 38.73
N LYS A 425 -2.29 -2.44 37.90
CA LYS A 425 -2.62 -2.93 36.54
C LYS A 425 -3.72 -3.99 36.55
N GLU A 426 -3.76 -4.82 37.59
CA GLU A 426 -4.75 -5.88 37.79
C GLU A 426 -6.16 -5.34 38.01
N PHE A 427 -6.32 -4.09 38.45
CA PHE A 427 -7.63 -3.44 38.58
C PHE A 427 -8.36 -3.31 37.23
N PHE A 428 -7.60 -3.18 36.16
CA PHE A 428 -8.12 -3.14 34.80
C PHE A 428 -8.17 -4.53 34.13
N ALA A 429 -8.01 -5.59 34.94
CA ALA A 429 -8.16 -6.96 34.44
C ALA A 429 -9.61 -7.17 33.96
N THR A 430 -9.71 -7.87 32.83
CA THR A 430 -10.95 -8.03 32.05
C THR A 430 -11.95 -9.00 32.65
N ASN A 431 -11.85 -9.35 33.94
CA ASN A 431 -12.62 -10.42 34.57
C ASN A 431 -14.15 -10.21 34.54
N ASP A 432 -14.59 -8.96 34.40
CA ASP A 432 -16.03 -8.61 34.37
C ASP A 432 -16.52 -8.28 32.94
N LEU A 433 -15.67 -8.35 31.92
CA LEU A 433 -16.08 -8.11 30.55
C LEU A 433 -16.70 -9.34 29.91
N VAL A 434 -17.81 -9.13 29.21
CA VAL A 434 -18.46 -10.20 28.44
C VAL A 434 -17.48 -10.78 27.42
N PRO A 435 -17.35 -12.11 27.30
CA PRO A 435 -16.53 -12.72 26.24
C PRO A 435 -16.93 -12.20 24.87
N VAL A 436 -15.94 -11.91 24.03
CA VAL A 436 -16.13 -11.35 22.70
C VAL A 436 -15.63 -12.33 21.63
N GLN A 437 -16.41 -12.51 20.61
CA GLN A 437 -15.97 -13.23 19.42
C GLN A 437 -15.23 -12.26 18.48
N TRP A 438 -13.92 -12.11 18.66
CA TRP A 438 -13.10 -11.18 17.90
C TRP A 438 -12.87 -11.59 16.45
N HIS A 439 -12.72 -12.89 16.21
CA HIS A 439 -12.42 -13.42 14.87
C HIS A 439 -13.71 -13.82 14.17
N LEU A 440 -14.20 -12.92 13.35
CA LEU A 440 -15.33 -13.17 12.47
C LEU A 440 -14.81 -13.65 11.11
N ALA A 441 -15.05 -14.92 10.80
CA ALA A 441 -14.79 -15.43 9.45
C ALA A 441 -15.84 -14.86 8.49
N ARG A 442 -15.65 -13.61 8.07
CA ARG A 442 -16.57 -12.94 7.14
C ARG A 442 -16.59 -13.66 5.79
N LYS A 443 -17.70 -14.28 5.49
CA LYS A 443 -17.95 -14.89 4.18
C LYS A 443 -18.67 -13.87 3.31
N LEU A 444 -18.03 -13.49 2.23
CA LEU A 444 -18.64 -12.64 1.22
C LEU A 444 -19.53 -13.50 0.32
N THR A 445 -20.80 -13.22 0.31
CA THR A 445 -21.70 -13.65 -0.76
C THR A 445 -21.66 -12.56 -1.82
N ILE A 446 -21.04 -12.83 -2.96
CA ILE A 446 -21.07 -11.90 -4.08
C ILE A 446 -22.52 -11.84 -4.59
N PRO A 447 -23.20 -10.70 -4.49
CA PRO A 447 -24.58 -10.57 -4.92
C PRO A 447 -24.74 -11.06 -6.35
N SER A 448 -25.95 -11.51 -6.69
CA SER A 448 -26.24 -11.90 -8.07
C SER A 448 -25.73 -10.77 -8.97
N MET A 449 -24.99 -11.14 -9.99
CA MET A 449 -24.28 -10.24 -10.90
C MET A 449 -25.15 -9.13 -11.53
N ALA A 450 -26.45 -9.09 -11.19
CA ALA A 450 -27.38 -8.06 -11.60
C ALA A 450 -27.13 -6.68 -10.96
N THR A 451 -26.47 -6.62 -9.79
CA THR A 451 -26.17 -5.37 -9.10
C THR A 451 -24.94 -4.64 -9.65
N PHE A 452 -24.08 -5.32 -10.42
CA PHE A 452 -22.92 -4.72 -11.05
C PHE A 452 -23.19 -4.47 -12.54
N ARG A 453 -22.96 -3.24 -13.00
CA ARG A 453 -23.03 -2.93 -14.43
C ARG A 453 -21.91 -3.70 -15.15
N ARG A 454 -22.29 -4.55 -16.09
CA ARG A 454 -21.37 -5.30 -16.93
C ARG A 454 -21.28 -4.65 -18.31
N GLU A 455 -20.10 -4.68 -18.85
CA GLU A 455 -19.89 -4.41 -20.27
C GLU A 455 -20.49 -5.55 -21.14
N ASN A 456 -20.50 -5.38 -22.45
CA ASN A 456 -21.08 -6.37 -23.38
C ASN A 456 -20.44 -7.77 -23.28
N ASP A 457 -19.20 -7.85 -22.76
CA ASP A 457 -18.49 -9.10 -22.50
C ASP A 457 -18.82 -9.75 -21.13
N GLY A 458 -19.76 -9.16 -20.38
CA GLY A 458 -20.20 -9.65 -19.08
C GLY A 458 -19.24 -9.42 -17.93
N ARG A 459 -18.19 -8.60 -18.09
CA ARG A 459 -17.19 -8.32 -17.05
C ARG A 459 -17.50 -7.06 -16.27
N ILE A 460 -17.11 -7.08 -15.00
CA ILE A 460 -17.10 -5.90 -14.14
C ILE A 460 -15.88 -5.07 -14.52
N ARG A 461 -16.10 -3.76 -14.69
CA ARG A 461 -15.05 -2.78 -14.97
C ARG A 461 -14.74 -2.00 -13.71
N GLU A 462 -13.51 -1.67 -13.55
CA GLU A 462 -12.99 -0.77 -12.52
C GLU A 462 -12.54 0.55 -13.13
N PHE A 463 -12.60 1.58 -12.31
CA PHE A 463 -12.11 2.91 -12.63
C PHE A 463 -11.66 3.62 -11.36
N VAL A 464 -10.63 4.43 -11.43
CA VAL A 464 -10.09 5.21 -10.31
C VAL A 464 -10.19 6.69 -10.62
N ASN A 465 -10.81 7.45 -9.74
CA ASN A 465 -10.78 8.90 -9.76
C ASN A 465 -9.83 9.39 -8.67
N LEU A 466 -8.62 9.73 -9.08
CA LEU A 466 -7.55 10.14 -8.16
C LEU A 466 -7.81 11.50 -7.50
N SER A 467 -8.56 12.40 -8.16
CA SER A 467 -8.85 13.71 -7.60
C SER A 467 -9.74 13.64 -6.35
N ASP A 468 -10.52 12.58 -6.21
CA ASP A 468 -11.50 12.40 -5.13
C ASP A 468 -11.16 11.21 -4.22
N ASP A 469 -10.00 10.56 -4.40
CA ASP A 469 -9.61 9.32 -3.71
C ASP A 469 -10.70 8.24 -3.79
N ILE A 470 -11.29 8.08 -4.97
CA ILE A 470 -12.42 7.19 -5.17
C ILE A 470 -12.07 6.13 -6.21
N ILE A 471 -12.37 4.88 -5.87
CA ILE A 471 -12.39 3.78 -6.82
C ILE A 471 -13.84 3.40 -7.17
N TYR A 472 -14.06 3.00 -8.41
CA TYR A 472 -15.34 2.51 -8.91
C TYR A 472 -15.17 1.06 -9.32
N ILE A 473 -16.07 0.22 -8.84
CA ILE A 473 -16.16 -1.20 -9.19
C ILE A 473 -17.56 -1.41 -9.80
N GLY A 474 -17.64 -1.51 -11.12
CA GLY A 474 -18.91 -1.43 -11.81
C GLY A 474 -19.60 -0.08 -11.54
N THR A 475 -20.74 -0.10 -10.86
CA THR A 475 -21.46 1.11 -10.43
C THR A 475 -21.17 1.52 -9.00
N HIS A 476 -20.45 0.70 -8.24
CA HIS A 476 -20.17 0.95 -6.82
C HIS A 476 -19.01 1.92 -6.65
N LYS A 477 -19.21 2.87 -5.76
CA LYS A 477 -18.26 3.92 -5.42
C LYS A 477 -17.66 3.65 -4.04
N VAL A 478 -16.35 3.56 -3.97
CA VAL A 478 -15.61 3.30 -2.72
C VAL A 478 -14.63 4.43 -2.47
N ASN A 479 -14.77 5.10 -1.34
CA ASN A 479 -13.82 6.12 -0.89
C ASN A 479 -12.64 5.42 -0.21
N ILE A 480 -11.42 5.70 -0.67
CA ILE A 480 -10.17 5.15 -0.17
C ILE A 480 -9.26 6.18 0.51
N ALA A 481 -9.71 7.44 0.66
CA ALA A 481 -8.94 8.53 1.28
C ALA A 481 -8.41 8.22 2.68
N ARG A 482 -9.02 7.24 3.34
CA ARG A 482 -8.67 6.85 4.71
C ARG A 482 -7.87 5.54 4.80
N LEU A 483 -7.52 4.94 3.66
CA LEU A 483 -6.60 3.80 3.60
C LEU A 483 -5.17 4.33 3.71
N ALA A 484 -4.64 4.34 4.92
CA ALA A 484 -3.40 5.05 5.27
C ALA A 484 -2.14 4.48 4.60
N THR A 485 -2.22 3.26 4.06
CA THR A 485 -1.11 2.54 3.44
C THR A 485 -1.17 2.53 1.91
N VAL A 486 -2.24 3.06 1.30
CA VAL A 486 -2.28 3.39 -0.13
C VAL A 486 -1.52 4.69 -0.36
N VAL A 487 -0.31 4.59 -0.90
CA VAL A 487 0.63 5.71 -0.99
C VAL A 487 0.87 6.20 -2.43
N SER A 488 0.24 5.55 -3.41
CA SER A 488 0.36 5.92 -4.83
C SER A 488 -0.95 5.71 -5.59
N PRO A 489 -1.14 6.45 -6.69
CA PRO A 489 -2.24 6.22 -7.63
C PRO A 489 -2.24 4.80 -8.21
N GLU A 490 -1.07 4.23 -8.42
CA GLU A 490 -0.86 2.89 -8.97
C GLU A 490 -1.31 1.81 -7.98
N GLN A 491 -1.17 2.06 -6.68
CA GLN A 491 -1.75 1.19 -5.64
C GLN A 491 -3.28 1.29 -5.62
N ALA A 492 -3.84 2.50 -5.71
CA ALA A 492 -5.30 2.68 -5.79
C ALA A 492 -5.88 1.94 -7.01
N ALA A 493 -5.22 2.03 -8.16
CA ALA A 493 -5.58 1.28 -9.36
C ALA A 493 -5.50 -0.24 -9.12
N ALA A 494 -4.45 -0.70 -8.44
CA ALA A 494 -4.29 -2.11 -8.10
C ALA A 494 -5.36 -2.61 -7.12
N VAL A 495 -5.75 -1.83 -6.10
CA VAL A 495 -6.88 -2.14 -5.21
C VAL A 495 -8.15 -2.37 -6.04
N ALA A 496 -8.51 -1.40 -6.91
CA ALA A 496 -9.69 -1.50 -7.74
C ALA A 496 -9.67 -2.75 -8.63
N THR A 497 -8.52 -3.05 -9.21
CA THR A 497 -8.41 -4.16 -10.14
C THR A 497 -8.41 -5.51 -9.45
N ILE A 498 -7.76 -5.64 -8.28
CA ILE A 498 -7.82 -6.88 -7.48
C ILE A 498 -9.27 -7.19 -7.08
N ILE A 499 -10.03 -6.17 -6.70
CA ILE A 499 -11.46 -6.32 -6.37
C ILE A 499 -12.27 -6.74 -7.60
N ALA A 500 -12.05 -6.09 -8.75
CA ALA A 500 -12.73 -6.46 -9.99
C ALA A 500 -12.40 -7.91 -10.43
N GLU A 501 -11.15 -8.33 -10.29
CA GLU A 501 -10.71 -9.69 -10.57
C GLU A 501 -11.36 -10.70 -9.61
N LEU A 502 -11.43 -10.38 -8.32
CA LEU A 502 -12.14 -11.20 -7.34
C LEU A 502 -13.58 -11.45 -7.80
N PHE A 503 -14.31 -10.40 -8.20
CA PHE A 503 -15.70 -10.52 -8.61
C PHE A 503 -15.88 -11.19 -9.98
N ASN A 504 -14.96 -10.98 -10.91
CA ASN A 504 -15.02 -11.59 -12.23
C ASN A 504 -14.73 -13.11 -12.20
N ASN A 505 -13.92 -13.56 -11.27
CA ASN A 505 -13.53 -14.98 -11.16
C ASN A 505 -14.35 -15.77 -10.14
N HIS A 506 -15.10 -15.08 -9.29
CA HIS A 506 -15.84 -15.75 -8.23
C HIS A 506 -17.15 -16.36 -8.75
N LYS A 507 -17.39 -17.63 -8.37
CA LYS A 507 -18.68 -18.30 -8.54
C LYS A 507 -19.58 -17.91 -7.36
N ALA A 508 -20.90 -17.91 -7.56
CA ALA A 508 -21.92 -17.45 -6.60
C ALA A 508 -22.00 -18.24 -5.27
N THR A 509 -20.90 -18.80 -4.79
CA THR A 509 -20.80 -19.49 -3.49
C THR A 509 -20.13 -18.56 -2.48
N PRO A 510 -20.62 -18.50 -1.21
CA PRO A 510 -19.97 -17.70 -0.17
C PRO A 510 -18.49 -18.06 -0.02
N CYS A 511 -17.62 -17.08 0.04
CA CYS A 511 -16.18 -17.28 0.19
C CYS A 511 -15.64 -16.52 1.40
N CYS A 512 -14.67 -17.12 2.09
CA CYS A 512 -13.90 -16.40 3.10
C CYS A 512 -13.06 -15.33 2.42
N LEU A 513 -13.38 -14.05 2.70
CA LEU A 513 -12.77 -12.90 2.05
C LEU A 513 -11.25 -12.87 2.21
N LEU A 514 -10.77 -13.09 3.45
CA LEU A 514 -9.33 -13.13 3.74
C LEU A 514 -8.61 -14.23 2.94
N ALA A 515 -9.20 -15.43 2.86
CA ALA A 515 -8.59 -16.54 2.13
C ALA A 515 -8.50 -16.27 0.64
N GLU A 516 -9.55 -15.68 0.04
CA GLU A 516 -9.55 -15.37 -1.39
C GLU A 516 -8.55 -14.26 -1.76
N VAL A 517 -8.49 -13.19 -0.97
CA VAL A 517 -7.50 -12.13 -1.20
C VAL A 517 -6.09 -12.69 -1.00
N THR A 518 -5.85 -13.50 0.04
CA THR A 518 -4.56 -14.18 0.24
C THR A 518 -4.18 -15.04 -0.96
N ARG A 519 -5.12 -15.78 -1.55
CA ARG A 519 -4.89 -16.60 -2.75
C ARG A 519 -4.49 -15.72 -3.96
N ILE A 520 -5.13 -14.55 -4.13
CA ILE A 520 -4.76 -13.60 -5.19
C ILE A 520 -3.34 -13.08 -4.97
N TYR A 521 -2.98 -12.69 -3.74
CA TYR A 521 -1.63 -12.24 -3.42
C TYR A 521 -0.56 -13.30 -3.64
N ALA A 522 -0.84 -14.57 -3.28
CA ALA A 522 0.05 -15.68 -3.58
C ALA A 522 0.25 -15.88 -5.11
N LYS A 523 -0.83 -15.75 -5.90
CA LYS A 523 -0.76 -15.79 -7.37
C LYS A 523 0.07 -14.63 -7.92
N VAL A 524 -0.12 -13.42 -7.41
CA VAL A 524 0.66 -12.23 -7.81
C VAL A 524 2.15 -12.43 -7.48
N GLY A 525 2.47 -12.95 -6.30
CA GLY A 525 3.85 -13.25 -5.91
C GLY A 525 4.56 -14.26 -6.83
N GLN A 526 3.82 -15.23 -7.38
CA GLN A 526 4.37 -16.26 -8.27
C GLN A 526 4.43 -15.82 -9.73
N LYS A 527 3.43 -15.08 -10.21
CA LYS A 527 3.21 -14.83 -11.63
C LYS A 527 3.37 -13.37 -12.03
N GLY A 528 3.40 -12.46 -11.05
CA GLY A 528 3.40 -11.01 -11.25
C GLY A 528 1.99 -10.42 -11.39
N LEU A 529 1.94 -9.10 -11.35
CA LEU A 529 0.68 -8.35 -11.42
C LEU A 529 -0.03 -8.50 -12.78
N ASP A 530 0.69 -8.56 -13.89
CA ASP A 530 0.10 -8.68 -15.23
C ASP A 530 -0.68 -10.00 -15.44
N ASP A 531 -0.38 -11.06 -14.70
CA ASP A 531 -1.11 -12.34 -14.79
C ASP A 531 -2.49 -12.30 -14.10
N VAL A 532 -2.70 -11.37 -13.19
CA VAL A 532 -4.00 -11.13 -12.54
C VAL A 532 -4.92 -10.30 -13.45
N TYR A 533 -4.35 -9.54 -14.39
CA TYR A 533 -5.01 -8.46 -15.13
C TYR A 533 -5.26 -8.72 -16.61
N LYS A 534 -5.21 -9.94 -17.07
CA LYS A 534 -5.31 -10.26 -18.52
C LYS A 534 -6.53 -9.73 -19.26
N ASN A 535 -7.43 -9.02 -18.59
CA ASN A 535 -8.76 -8.71 -19.14
C ASN A 535 -9.32 -7.32 -18.81
N THR A 536 -8.52 -6.39 -18.36
CA THR A 536 -9.00 -5.04 -17.97
C THR A 536 -8.65 -4.01 -19.04
N PHE A 537 -9.66 -3.51 -19.74
CA PHE A 537 -9.51 -2.57 -20.86
C PHE A 537 -9.30 -1.09 -20.45
N THR A 538 -9.44 -0.77 -19.16
CA THR A 538 -9.46 0.61 -18.67
C THR A 538 -8.26 0.97 -17.81
N MET A 539 -7.31 0.06 -17.63
CA MET A 539 -6.21 0.26 -16.70
C MET A 539 -5.21 1.29 -17.17
N ASP A 540 -4.77 2.13 -16.26
CA ASP A 540 -3.48 2.76 -16.38
C ASP A 540 -2.41 1.66 -16.42
N PHE A 541 -1.41 1.81 -17.29
CA PHE A 541 -0.45 0.75 -17.59
C PHE A 541 0.46 0.38 -16.40
N ASN A 542 0.44 1.18 -15.33
CA ASN A 542 1.27 0.97 -14.16
C ASN A 542 0.44 0.59 -12.94
N LEU A 543 0.92 -0.42 -12.21
CA LEU A 543 0.33 -0.92 -10.98
C LEU A 543 1.42 -1.20 -9.96
N GLU A 544 1.12 -0.90 -8.71
CA GLU A 544 1.92 -1.24 -7.55
C GLU A 544 1.09 -2.11 -6.60
N LEU A 545 1.68 -3.17 -6.07
CA LEU A 545 0.97 -4.05 -5.14
C LEU A 545 0.67 -3.31 -3.83
N PRO A 546 -0.61 -3.09 -3.45
CA PRO A 546 -0.98 -2.47 -2.18
C PRO A 546 -0.74 -3.43 -1.01
N ALA A 547 -0.82 -2.95 0.22
CA ALA A 547 -0.94 -3.84 1.36
C ALA A 547 -2.25 -4.65 1.26
N MET A 548 -2.22 -5.91 1.67
CA MET A 548 -3.39 -6.80 1.57
C MET A 548 -4.60 -6.24 2.34
N HIS A 549 -4.35 -5.61 3.47
CA HIS A 549 -5.39 -4.99 4.29
C HIS A 549 -6.10 -3.83 3.57
N ASP A 550 -5.42 -3.09 2.68
CA ASP A 550 -6.07 -2.02 1.91
C ASP A 550 -7.16 -2.58 0.98
N VAL A 551 -6.91 -3.72 0.34
CA VAL A 551 -7.90 -4.40 -0.49
C VAL A 551 -9.08 -4.89 0.36
N LEU A 552 -8.80 -5.49 1.50
CA LEU A 552 -9.83 -5.99 2.44
C LEU A 552 -10.67 -4.84 3.01
N PHE A 553 -10.04 -3.75 3.41
CA PHE A 553 -10.75 -2.56 3.88
C PHE A 553 -11.53 -1.85 2.79
N ALA A 554 -11.03 -1.81 1.55
CA ALA A 554 -11.79 -1.26 0.42
C ALA A 554 -13.04 -2.10 0.16
N LEU A 555 -12.93 -3.43 0.20
CA LEU A 555 -14.08 -4.33 0.09
C LEU A 555 -15.09 -4.11 1.23
N ALA A 556 -14.62 -3.97 2.47
CA ALA A 556 -15.48 -3.72 3.62
C ALA A 556 -16.25 -2.38 3.54
N ARG A 557 -15.75 -1.42 2.76
CA ARG A 557 -16.39 -0.12 2.51
C ARG A 557 -17.33 -0.12 1.31
N MET A 558 -17.38 -1.21 0.56
CA MET A 558 -18.32 -1.29 -0.58
C MET A 558 -19.75 -1.42 -0.05
N PRO A 559 -20.66 -0.54 -0.47
CA PRO A 559 -22.08 -0.67 -0.11
C PRO A 559 -22.68 -1.92 -0.77
N GLU A 560 -23.77 -2.42 -0.16
CA GLU A 560 -24.59 -3.51 -0.72
C GLU A 560 -23.92 -4.89 -0.85
N LEU A 561 -22.70 -5.06 -0.33
CA LEU A 561 -22.12 -6.39 -0.23
C LEU A 561 -22.81 -7.18 0.89
N VAL A 562 -23.15 -8.42 0.60
CA VAL A 562 -23.78 -9.33 1.56
C VAL A 562 -22.70 -10.18 2.20
N TYR A 563 -22.61 -10.08 3.51
CA TYR A 563 -21.71 -10.91 4.31
C TYR A 563 -22.52 -11.87 5.18
N GLU A 564 -22.03 -13.09 5.26
CA GLU A 564 -22.47 -14.09 6.25
C GLU A 564 -21.38 -14.17 7.34
N ASN A 565 -21.81 -14.04 8.59
CA ASN A 565 -20.93 -14.14 9.78
C ASN A 565 -20.82 -15.58 10.25
#